data_7743dff433ea26d944d62fdff5345e2c
#
_entry.id   7743dff433ea26d944d62fdff5345e2c
#
_cell.length_a   1.000
_cell.length_b   1.000
_cell.length_c   1.000
_cell.angle_alpha   90.00
_cell.angle_beta   90.00
_cell.angle_gamma   90.00
#
_symmetry.space_group_name_H-M   'P 1'
#
loop_
_entity.id
_entity.type
_entity.pdbx_description
1 polymer ?
#
loop_
_entity_poly.entity_id
_entity_poly.type
_entity_poly.pdbx_seq_one_letter_code
_entity_poly.pdbx_strand_id
1 'polypeptide(L)'
;MDEVLKAAKAYYETAREFCALLSSLNEPALSRKSAKELLLALLSLCEKSVRLPKVEPEAEDIPVKKDWSFAPFGTEHCYWEIFDPETREEPVACSLWDDGEDIGNELMEGCRLFEAGRPQEALWHWKFSFETHWGHHAFGALRALYAICFWKDGGCF
;
A
#
# COMPACT_ATOMS: atom_id res chain seq x y z
N MET A 1 -0.60 -28.42 -4.55
CA MET A 1 -0.47 -27.05 -5.08
C MET A 1 0.88 -26.55 -4.65
N ASP A 2 1.61 -26.00 -5.57
CA ASP A 2 2.87 -25.33 -5.29
C ASP A 2 2.67 -24.23 -4.23
N GLU A 3 3.54 -24.20 -3.23
CA GLU A 3 3.46 -23.24 -2.13
C GLU A 3 3.62 -21.80 -2.63
N VAL A 4 4.42 -21.58 -3.68
CA VAL A 4 4.57 -20.28 -4.33
C VAL A 4 3.24 -19.83 -4.94
N LEU A 5 2.59 -20.68 -5.70
CA LEU A 5 1.29 -20.37 -6.32
C LEU A 5 0.22 -20.10 -5.27
N LYS A 6 0.19 -20.90 -4.21
CA LYS A 6 -0.75 -20.72 -3.10
C LYS A 6 -0.55 -19.38 -2.38
N ALA A 7 0.69 -19.05 -2.07
CA ALA A 7 1.01 -17.78 -1.43
C ALA A 7 0.70 -16.58 -2.34
N ALA A 8 1.06 -16.68 -3.63
CA ALA A 8 0.79 -15.64 -4.61
C ALA A 8 -0.72 -15.41 -4.80
N LYS A 9 -1.51 -16.49 -4.87
CA LYS A 9 -2.96 -16.38 -5.00
C LYS A 9 -3.60 -15.71 -3.79
N ALA A 10 -3.21 -16.12 -2.59
CA ALA A 10 -3.72 -15.53 -1.35
C ALA A 10 -3.39 -14.03 -1.25
N TYR A 11 -2.18 -13.65 -1.62
CA TYR A 11 -1.80 -12.23 -1.59
C TYR A 11 -2.46 -11.45 -2.73
N TYR A 12 -2.61 -12.03 -3.91
CA TYR A 12 -3.35 -11.44 -5.03
C TYR A 12 -4.77 -11.03 -4.62
N GLU A 13 -5.48 -11.91 -3.94
CA GLU A 13 -6.83 -11.60 -3.43
C GLU A 13 -6.80 -10.40 -2.47
N THR A 14 -5.85 -10.38 -1.55
CA THR A 14 -5.65 -9.25 -0.62
C THR A 14 -5.33 -7.95 -1.36
N ALA A 15 -4.42 -7.99 -2.33
CA ALA A 15 -4.03 -6.82 -3.11
C ALA A 15 -5.21 -6.27 -3.92
N ARG A 16 -6.00 -7.15 -4.55
CA ARG A 16 -7.20 -6.77 -5.30
C ARG A 16 -8.26 -6.13 -4.41
N GLU A 17 -8.52 -6.69 -3.25
CA GLU A 17 -9.47 -6.13 -2.27
C GLU A 17 -9.03 -4.74 -1.79
N PHE A 18 -7.75 -4.58 -1.50
CA PHE A 18 -7.21 -3.29 -1.08
C PHE A 18 -7.31 -2.24 -2.20
N CYS A 19 -6.96 -2.58 -3.42
CA CYS A 19 -7.09 -1.69 -4.58
C CYS A 19 -8.56 -1.34 -4.87
N ALA A 20 -9.48 -2.27 -4.68
CA ALA A 20 -10.91 -2.00 -4.79
C ALA A 20 -11.39 -0.99 -3.73
N LEU A 21 -10.89 -1.10 -2.51
CA LEU A 21 -11.15 -0.12 -1.46
C LEU A 21 -10.62 1.26 -1.86
N LEU A 22 -9.38 1.36 -2.32
CA LEU A 22 -8.82 2.63 -2.80
C LEU A 22 -9.69 3.26 -3.89
N SER A 23 -10.14 2.45 -4.84
CA SER A 23 -10.99 2.91 -5.96
C SER A 23 -12.39 3.35 -5.50
N SER A 24 -12.85 2.92 -4.34
CA SER A 24 -14.14 3.32 -3.78
C SER A 24 -14.07 4.66 -3.03
N LEU A 25 -12.87 5.11 -2.67
CA LEU A 25 -12.68 6.37 -1.95
C LEU A 25 -12.66 7.54 -2.95
N ASN A 26 -13.40 8.60 -2.62
CA ASN A 26 -13.47 9.81 -3.46
C ASN A 26 -13.60 11.09 -2.62
N GLU A 27 -13.45 11.00 -1.31
CA GLU A 27 -13.57 12.12 -0.39
C GLU A 27 -12.24 12.87 -0.30
N PRO A 28 -12.17 14.18 -0.58
CA PRO A 28 -10.95 14.98 -0.35
C PRO A 28 -10.53 14.98 1.12
N ALA A 29 -11.50 15.11 2.03
CA ALA A 29 -11.33 14.89 3.46
C ALA A 29 -12.05 13.60 3.83
N LEU A 30 -11.32 12.58 4.26
CA LEU A 30 -11.90 11.29 4.62
C LEU A 30 -12.81 11.44 5.86
N SER A 31 -14.00 10.87 5.78
CA SER A 31 -14.83 10.64 6.97
C SER A 31 -14.10 9.68 7.92
N ARG A 32 -14.44 9.74 9.22
CA ARG A 32 -13.88 8.77 10.19
C ARG A 32 -14.19 7.34 9.80
N LYS A 33 -15.36 7.09 9.22
CA LYS A 33 -15.73 5.76 8.73
C LYS A 33 -14.79 5.29 7.62
N SER A 34 -14.59 6.07 6.59
CA SER A 34 -13.68 5.75 5.49
C SER A 34 -12.23 5.62 5.96
N ALA A 35 -11.77 6.52 6.83
CA ALA A 35 -10.45 6.46 7.41
C ALA A 35 -10.22 5.19 8.23
N LYS A 36 -11.22 4.77 9.01
CA LYS A 36 -11.14 3.55 9.82
C LYS A 36 -11.14 2.28 8.94
N GLU A 37 -11.94 2.25 7.90
CA GLU A 37 -11.93 1.16 6.93
C GLU A 37 -10.56 1.03 6.26
N LEU A 38 -10.00 2.15 5.82
CA LEU A 38 -8.66 2.18 5.22
C LEU A 38 -7.56 1.79 6.22
N LEU A 39 -7.65 2.28 7.45
CA LEU A 39 -6.72 1.92 8.53
C LEU A 39 -6.68 0.41 8.76
N LEU A 40 -7.84 -0.21 8.90
CA LEU A 40 -7.94 -1.66 9.13
C LEU A 40 -7.43 -2.46 7.93
N ALA A 41 -7.80 -2.06 6.72
CA ALA A 41 -7.34 -2.71 5.51
C ALA A 41 -5.81 -2.60 5.34
N LEU A 42 -5.25 -1.43 5.62
CA LEU A 42 -3.82 -1.19 5.51
C LEU A 42 -3.01 -1.94 6.59
N LEU A 43 -3.52 -2.02 7.82
CA LEU A 43 -2.92 -2.85 8.87
C LEU A 43 -2.85 -4.32 8.46
N SER A 44 -3.95 -4.85 7.92
CA SER A 44 -4.00 -6.22 7.42
C SER A 44 -3.05 -6.44 6.25
N LEU A 45 -3.00 -5.50 5.32
CA LEU A 45 -2.09 -5.55 4.19
C LEU A 45 -0.62 -5.57 4.63
N CYS A 46 -0.24 -4.68 5.54
CA CYS A 46 1.13 -4.63 6.07
C CYS A 46 1.51 -5.93 6.78
N GLU A 47 0.64 -6.48 7.61
CA GLU A 47 0.89 -7.75 8.30
C GLU A 47 1.15 -8.88 7.29
N LYS A 48 0.32 -8.99 6.27
CA LYS A 48 0.50 -9.99 5.21
C LYS A 48 1.75 -9.76 4.37
N SER A 49 2.09 -8.50 4.12
CA SER A 49 3.30 -8.15 3.36
C SER A 49 4.58 -8.52 4.10
N VAL A 50 4.63 -8.28 5.41
CA VAL A 50 5.74 -8.71 6.26
C VAL A 50 5.93 -10.22 6.22
N ARG A 51 4.83 -10.98 6.13
CA ARG A 51 4.84 -12.46 6.10
C ARG A 51 5.09 -13.06 4.72
N LEU A 52 5.18 -12.28 3.65
CA LEU A 52 5.44 -12.82 2.33
C LEU A 52 6.73 -13.65 2.29
N PRO A 53 6.71 -14.83 1.65
CA PRO A 53 7.90 -15.65 1.53
C PRO A 53 8.95 -14.98 0.67
N LYS A 54 10.21 -15.19 1.01
CA LYS A 54 11.31 -14.76 0.16
C LYS A 54 11.42 -15.72 -1.01
N VAL A 55 11.33 -15.17 -2.21
CA VAL A 55 11.53 -15.89 -3.47
C VAL A 55 12.48 -15.11 -4.36
N GLU A 56 13.14 -15.79 -5.29
CA GLU A 56 13.94 -15.13 -6.31
C GLU A 56 13.15 -15.07 -7.61
N PRO A 57 13.24 -14.01 -8.39
CA PRO A 57 12.57 -13.92 -9.67
C PRO A 57 13.20 -14.91 -10.67
N GLU A 58 12.37 -15.50 -11.52
CA GLU A 58 12.85 -16.41 -12.57
C GLU A 58 13.32 -15.67 -13.81
N ALA A 59 12.83 -14.45 -14.01
CA ALA A 59 13.18 -13.61 -15.15
C ALA A 59 13.43 -12.18 -14.72
N GLU A 60 14.37 -11.52 -15.40
CA GLU A 60 14.58 -10.10 -15.28
C GLU A 60 13.56 -9.34 -16.13
N ASP A 61 13.12 -8.18 -15.64
CA ASP A 61 12.31 -7.19 -16.35
C ASP A 61 11.14 -7.76 -17.20
N ILE A 62 10.07 -8.15 -16.54
CA ILE A 62 8.82 -8.49 -17.23
C ILE A 62 8.01 -7.20 -17.41
N PRO A 63 7.80 -6.75 -18.65
CA PRO A 63 7.00 -5.58 -18.91
C PRO A 63 5.56 -5.78 -18.44
N VAL A 64 5.04 -4.83 -17.66
CA VAL A 64 3.66 -4.83 -17.20
C VAL A 64 2.94 -3.64 -17.82
N LYS A 65 1.79 -3.92 -18.46
CA LYS A 65 0.94 -2.86 -18.97
C LYS A 65 0.23 -2.17 -17.82
N LYS A 66 0.45 -0.87 -17.68
CA LYS A 66 -0.29 -0.02 -16.73
C LYS A 66 -1.62 0.38 -17.33
N ASP A 67 -2.67 -0.35 -17.01
CA ASP A 67 -4.05 -0.13 -17.45
C ASP A 67 -5.00 0.19 -16.29
N TRP A 68 -4.46 0.70 -15.19
CA TRP A 68 -5.20 1.11 -13.99
C TRP A 68 -4.90 2.55 -13.64
N SER A 69 -5.83 3.15 -12.90
CA SER A 69 -5.68 4.45 -12.26
C SER A 69 -6.57 4.50 -11.03
N PHE A 70 -6.23 5.37 -10.09
CA PHE A 70 -7.01 5.62 -8.89
C PHE A 70 -7.53 7.06 -8.91
N ALA A 71 -8.81 7.24 -8.59
CA ALA A 71 -9.36 8.56 -8.37
C ALA A 71 -8.80 9.16 -7.07
N PRO A 72 -8.48 10.46 -7.02
CA PRO A 72 -7.95 11.09 -5.83
C PRO A 72 -8.89 10.97 -4.62
N PHE A 73 -8.31 10.71 -3.45
CA PHE A 73 -8.99 10.74 -2.16
C PHE A 73 -8.01 11.28 -1.10
N GLY A 74 -8.53 11.77 0.01
CA GLY A 74 -7.69 12.20 1.12
C GLY A 74 -6.71 13.33 0.78
N THR A 75 -6.99 14.10 -0.26
CA THR A 75 -6.09 15.16 -0.77
C THR A 75 -5.92 16.32 0.22
N GLU A 76 -6.84 16.46 1.17
CA GLU A 76 -6.73 17.46 2.24
C GLU A 76 -5.91 16.96 3.45
N HIS A 77 -5.49 15.69 3.46
CA HIS A 77 -4.69 15.10 4.54
C HIS A 77 -3.20 15.13 4.20
N CYS A 78 -2.57 16.24 4.55
CA CYS A 78 -1.11 16.35 4.55
C CYS A 78 -0.59 16.16 5.97
N TYR A 79 0.56 15.53 6.10
CA TYR A 79 1.21 15.28 7.38
C TYR A 79 2.72 15.38 7.27
N TRP A 80 3.40 15.39 8.39
CA TRP A 80 4.85 15.53 8.45
C TRP A 80 5.47 14.23 8.93
N GLU A 81 6.58 13.82 8.32
CA GLU A 81 7.25 12.58 8.64
C GLU A 81 8.77 12.74 8.65
N ILE A 82 9.40 11.98 9.54
CA ILE A 82 10.84 11.73 9.56
C ILE A 82 11.05 10.32 9.04
N PHE A 83 11.82 10.17 7.95
CA PHE A 83 11.98 8.88 7.29
C PHE A 83 12.86 7.91 8.07
N ASP A 84 13.97 8.39 8.63
CA ASP A 84 14.82 7.59 9.48
C ASP A 84 14.51 7.90 10.95
N PRO A 85 13.83 6.99 11.69
CA PRO A 85 13.43 7.24 13.07
C PRO A 85 14.62 7.30 14.05
N GLU A 86 15.80 6.83 13.64
CA GLU A 86 17.01 6.87 14.46
C GLU A 86 17.84 8.13 14.23
N THR A 87 17.55 8.89 13.18
CA THR A 87 18.25 10.10 12.80
C THR A 87 17.38 11.32 13.06
N ARG A 88 17.97 12.37 13.63
CA ARG A 88 17.28 13.64 13.82
C ARG A 88 17.33 14.43 12.51
N GLU A 89 16.26 14.34 11.75
CA GLU A 89 16.11 15.01 10.47
C GLU A 89 15.00 16.06 10.51
N GLU A 90 15.02 16.98 9.53
CA GLU A 90 13.90 17.88 9.31
C GLU A 90 12.70 17.10 8.77
N PRO A 91 11.50 17.32 9.31
CA PRO A 91 10.30 16.64 8.82
C PRO A 91 10.00 16.97 7.36
N VAL A 92 9.54 15.99 6.62
CA VAL A 92 9.13 16.11 5.22
C VAL A 92 7.60 16.08 5.13
N ALA A 93 7.04 16.97 4.31
CA ALA A 93 5.60 16.99 4.05
C ALA A 93 5.20 15.76 3.21
N CYS A 94 4.20 15.04 3.67
CA CYS A 94 3.64 13.86 3.02
C CYS A 94 2.15 14.04 2.78
N SER A 95 1.60 13.29 1.85
CA SER A 95 0.20 13.32 1.49
C SER A 95 -0.39 11.91 1.56
N LEU A 96 -1.55 11.78 2.19
CA LEU A 96 -2.25 10.50 2.25
C LEU A 96 -2.65 10.01 0.85
N TRP A 97 -2.95 10.92 -0.06
CA TRP A 97 -3.24 10.58 -1.45
C TRP A 97 -2.02 9.98 -2.15
N ASP A 98 -0.86 10.62 -2.04
CA ASP A 98 0.38 10.12 -2.64
C ASP A 98 0.74 8.73 -2.10
N ASP A 99 0.60 8.53 -0.80
CA ASP A 99 0.81 7.22 -0.17
C ASP A 99 -0.11 6.15 -0.76
N GLY A 100 -1.39 6.47 -0.88
CA GLY A 100 -2.39 5.55 -1.44
C GLY A 100 -2.11 5.20 -2.90
N GLU A 101 -1.74 6.19 -3.71
CA GLU A 101 -1.39 6.01 -5.11
C GLU A 101 -0.14 5.14 -5.27
N ASP A 102 0.91 5.39 -4.50
CA ASP A 102 2.14 4.61 -4.54
C ASP A 102 1.90 3.15 -4.12
N ILE A 103 1.18 2.94 -3.02
CA ILE A 103 0.81 1.59 -2.57
C ILE A 103 -0.01 0.88 -3.64
N GLY A 104 -1.05 1.52 -4.15
CA GLY A 104 -1.94 0.96 -5.16
C GLY A 104 -1.22 0.58 -6.45
N ASN A 105 -0.32 1.44 -6.92
CA ASN A 105 0.47 1.19 -8.13
C ASN A 105 1.34 -0.06 -7.97
N GLU A 106 2.06 -0.20 -6.86
CA GLU A 106 2.91 -1.37 -6.62
C GLU A 106 2.10 -2.66 -6.47
N LEU A 107 0.96 -2.59 -5.80
CA LEU A 107 0.07 -3.75 -5.67
C LEU A 107 -0.47 -4.20 -7.03
N MET A 108 -0.92 -3.26 -7.87
CA MET A 108 -1.48 -3.57 -9.18
C MET A 108 -0.44 -4.11 -10.15
N GLU A 109 0.80 -3.64 -10.09
CA GLU A 109 1.90 -4.19 -10.89
C GLU A 109 2.09 -5.68 -10.58
N GLY A 110 2.17 -6.05 -9.32
CA GLY A 110 2.22 -7.45 -8.92
C GLY A 110 0.97 -8.25 -9.34
N CYS A 111 -0.22 -7.64 -9.28
CA CYS A 111 -1.44 -8.28 -9.77
C CYS A 111 -1.37 -8.61 -11.26
N ARG A 112 -0.84 -7.71 -12.09
CA ARG A 112 -0.67 -7.96 -13.52
C ARG A 112 0.35 -9.06 -13.81
N LEU A 113 1.42 -9.15 -13.02
CA LEU A 113 2.37 -10.27 -13.10
C LEU A 113 1.67 -11.60 -12.79
N PHE A 114 0.87 -11.64 -11.73
CA PHE A 114 0.10 -12.83 -11.37
C PHE A 114 -0.89 -13.24 -12.47
N GLU A 115 -1.64 -12.30 -13.00
CA GLU A 115 -2.62 -12.50 -14.08
C GLU A 115 -1.96 -12.97 -15.39
N ALA A 116 -0.70 -12.58 -15.61
CA ALA A 116 0.10 -13.06 -16.73
C ALA A 116 0.69 -14.47 -16.51
N GLY A 117 0.30 -15.16 -15.45
CA GLY A 117 0.79 -16.50 -15.14
C GLY A 117 2.20 -16.52 -14.53
N ARG A 118 2.60 -15.45 -13.87
CA ARG A 118 3.94 -15.29 -13.28
C ARG A 118 3.86 -15.12 -11.75
N PRO A 119 3.41 -16.16 -11.03
CA PRO A 119 3.18 -16.05 -9.58
C PRO A 119 4.45 -15.80 -8.76
N GLN A 120 5.59 -16.34 -9.19
CA GLN A 120 6.86 -16.15 -8.49
C GLN A 120 7.36 -14.71 -8.62
N GLU A 121 7.29 -14.14 -9.81
CA GLU A 121 7.62 -12.74 -10.04
C GLU A 121 6.67 -11.79 -9.32
N ALA A 122 5.38 -12.12 -9.26
CA ALA A 122 4.41 -11.35 -8.49
C ALA A 122 4.77 -11.31 -7.00
N LEU A 123 5.07 -12.47 -6.40
CA LEU A 123 5.50 -12.55 -5.00
C LEU A 123 6.79 -11.76 -4.75
N TRP A 124 7.77 -11.93 -5.63
CA TRP A 124 9.03 -11.19 -5.54
C TRP A 124 8.77 -9.69 -5.60
N HIS A 125 7.97 -9.22 -6.58
CA HIS A 125 7.65 -7.81 -6.76
C HIS A 125 6.96 -7.22 -5.52
N TRP A 126 5.91 -7.88 -5.03
CA TRP A 126 5.17 -7.40 -3.85
C TRP A 126 6.06 -7.30 -2.62
N LYS A 127 6.90 -8.32 -2.37
CA LYS A 127 7.80 -8.32 -1.24
C LYS A 127 8.89 -7.27 -1.39
N PHE A 128 9.57 -7.25 -2.52
CA PHE A 128 10.65 -6.31 -2.79
C PHE A 128 10.17 -4.86 -2.72
N SER A 129 9.07 -4.54 -3.39
CA SER A 129 8.52 -3.18 -3.38
C SER A 129 8.00 -2.75 -2.01
N PHE A 130 7.45 -3.69 -1.22
CA PHE A 130 7.10 -3.40 0.17
C PHE A 130 8.34 -3.04 1.00
N GLU A 131 9.38 -3.86 0.95
CA GLU A 131 10.60 -3.67 1.75
C GLU A 131 11.40 -2.42 1.34
N THR A 132 11.34 -2.03 0.07
CA THR A 132 12.19 -0.95 -0.47
C THR A 132 11.46 0.36 -0.79
N HIS A 133 10.15 0.34 -0.87
CA HIS A 133 9.38 1.51 -1.30
C HIS A 133 8.07 1.69 -0.52
N TRP A 134 7.02 0.98 -0.90
CA TRP A 134 5.69 1.33 -0.42
C TRP A 134 5.41 0.98 1.05
N GLY A 135 6.19 0.12 1.65
CA GLY A 135 6.08 -0.12 3.09
C GLY A 135 6.30 1.15 3.90
N HIS A 136 7.23 1.99 3.46
CA HIS A 136 7.47 3.30 4.06
C HIS A 136 6.23 4.21 3.97
N HIS A 137 5.63 4.29 2.78
CA HIS A 137 4.37 5.02 2.58
C HIS A 137 3.24 4.47 3.44
N ALA A 138 3.15 3.14 3.54
CA ALA A 138 2.11 2.49 4.34
C ALA A 138 2.20 2.86 5.82
N PHE A 139 3.38 2.84 6.42
CA PHE A 139 3.54 3.17 7.84
C PHE A 139 3.30 4.65 8.12
N GLY A 140 3.68 5.53 7.21
CA GLY A 140 3.32 6.94 7.27
C GLY A 140 1.81 7.16 7.18
N ALA A 141 1.17 6.55 6.21
CA ALA A 141 -0.29 6.58 6.05
C ALA A 141 -1.03 6.03 7.27
N LEU A 142 -0.55 4.93 7.87
CA LEU A 142 -1.13 4.38 9.09
C LEU A 142 -1.12 5.39 10.23
N ARG A 143 -0.05 6.13 10.40
CA ARG A 143 0.05 7.17 11.42
C ARG A 143 -0.93 8.32 11.15
N ALA A 144 -1.04 8.77 9.90
CA ALA A 144 -2.00 9.80 9.51
C ALA A 144 -3.45 9.34 9.72
N LEU A 145 -3.77 8.11 9.33
CA LEU A 145 -5.10 7.52 9.51
C LEU A 145 -5.46 7.35 11.00
N TYR A 146 -4.49 6.94 11.81
CA TYR A 146 -4.68 6.89 13.26
C TYR A 146 -5.12 8.24 13.81
N ALA A 147 -4.46 9.31 13.40
CA ALA A 147 -4.81 10.66 13.82
C ALA A 147 -6.23 11.06 13.40
N ILE A 148 -6.61 10.78 12.16
CA ILE A 148 -7.96 11.05 11.64
C ILE A 148 -9.01 10.29 12.45
N CYS A 149 -8.76 9.03 12.78
CA CYS A 149 -9.70 8.17 13.49
C CYS A 149 -9.90 8.53 14.96
N PHE A 150 -8.82 8.93 15.65
CA PHE A 150 -8.82 8.95 17.12
C PHE A 150 -8.47 10.29 17.74
N TRP A 151 -7.93 11.22 16.97
CA TRP A 151 -7.67 12.56 17.46
C TRP A 151 -8.84 13.48 17.09
N LYS A 152 -9.15 14.41 17.96
CA LYS A 152 -10.31 15.28 17.78
C LYS A 152 -10.14 16.27 16.66
N ASP A 153 -11.22 16.52 15.93
CA ASP A 153 -11.45 17.70 15.11
C ASP A 153 -10.30 18.09 14.20
N GLY A 154 -9.71 17.11 13.52
CA GLY A 154 -8.54 17.35 12.72
C GLY A 154 -7.33 17.72 13.57
N GLY A 155 -7.33 17.24 14.80
CA GLY A 155 -6.33 17.54 15.82
C GLY A 155 -4.94 17.47 15.27
N CYS A 156 -4.35 18.62 15.24
CA CYS A 156 -2.99 18.79 14.83
C CYS A 156 -2.06 18.06 15.79
N PHE A 157 -1.13 17.37 15.21
CA PHE A 157 0.09 17.06 15.90
C PHE A 157 0.82 18.37 16.24
#